data_22947129b9a6ddeca28c21ba79955cc0
#
_entry.id   22947129b9a6ddeca28c21ba79955cc0
#
_cell.length_a   1.000
_cell.length_b   1.000
_cell.length_c   1.000
_cell.angle_alpha   90.00
_cell.angle_beta   90.00
_cell.angle_gamma   90.00
#
_symmetry.space_group_name_H-M   'P 1'
#
loop_
_entity.id
_entity.type
_entity.pdbx_description
1 polymer ?
#
loop_
_entity_poly.entity_id
_entity_poly.type
_entity_poly.pdbx_seq_one_letter_code
_entity_poly.pdbx_strand_id
1 'polypeptide(L)'
;MWAVFAKSFQTQLTAVLGYDAATAKQITKTAKPKYKEIIAKLPEFEKGDRFQLNIIGCAMLGAFVLCMPQRPDAEALTVYYENAQMTPLMKWFCRKSGKSKFTPKDIAAMKATADLKAADRNPYSWNMEFYEYPDGSGYEGRFTKCGICVLMKELGLYDLTPALCHLDYTMSEAGGVTNFVRQYTLASGGPYCDCGYKKKG
;
A
#
# COMPACT_ATOMS: atom_id res chain seq x y z
N MET A 1 11.22 -4.69 -5.81
CA MET A 1 9.97 -5.26 -5.33
C MET A 1 9.92 -6.79 -5.56
N TRP A 2 9.90 -7.29 -6.81
CA TRP A 2 9.74 -8.73 -7.10
C TRP A 2 10.71 -9.64 -6.34
N ALA A 3 12.03 -9.36 -6.39
CA ALA A 3 13.05 -10.18 -5.72
C ALA A 3 12.87 -10.25 -4.18
N VAL A 4 12.26 -9.24 -3.59
CA VAL A 4 12.06 -9.17 -2.13
C VAL A 4 10.81 -9.91 -1.68
N PHE A 5 9.70 -9.78 -2.42
CA PHE A 5 8.39 -10.22 -1.95
C PHE A 5 7.83 -11.46 -2.65
N ALA A 6 8.31 -11.84 -3.86
CA ALA A 6 7.69 -12.92 -4.65
C ALA A 6 7.58 -14.25 -3.88
N LYS A 7 8.60 -14.58 -3.08
CA LYS A 7 8.58 -15.80 -2.26
C LYS A 7 7.51 -15.73 -1.16
N SER A 8 7.36 -14.56 -0.51
CA SER A 8 6.33 -14.35 0.49
C SER A 8 4.93 -14.46 -0.12
N PHE A 9 4.69 -13.77 -1.24
CA PHE A 9 3.44 -13.87 -1.99
C PHE A 9 3.13 -15.34 -2.36
N GLN A 10 4.10 -16.09 -2.90
CA GLN A 10 3.92 -17.52 -3.19
C GLN A 10 3.55 -18.34 -1.96
N THR A 11 4.21 -18.11 -0.83
CA THR A 11 3.93 -18.84 0.42
C THR A 11 2.50 -18.56 0.89
N GLN A 12 2.04 -17.31 0.80
CA GLN A 12 0.70 -16.94 1.25
C GLN A 12 -0.42 -17.42 0.31
N LEU A 13 -0.14 -17.72 -0.97
CA LEU A 13 -1.10 -18.43 -1.84
C LEU A 13 -1.52 -19.77 -1.24
N THR A 14 -0.58 -20.48 -0.64
CA THR A 14 -0.87 -21.76 0.03
C THR A 14 -1.44 -21.55 1.43
N ALA A 15 -0.82 -20.68 2.23
CA ALA A 15 -1.15 -20.53 3.65
C ALA A 15 -2.50 -19.85 3.89
N VAL A 16 -2.88 -18.88 3.05
CA VAL A 16 -4.09 -18.06 3.21
C VAL A 16 -5.18 -18.46 2.21
N LEU A 17 -4.81 -18.65 0.94
CA LEU A 17 -5.79 -18.87 -0.11
C LEU A 17 -6.00 -20.37 -0.44
N GLY A 18 -5.30 -21.28 0.26
CA GLY A 18 -5.51 -22.72 0.14
C GLY A 18 -5.05 -23.38 -1.16
N TYR A 19 -4.30 -22.69 -2.02
CA TYR A 19 -3.74 -23.30 -3.21
C TYR A 19 -2.68 -24.35 -2.85
N ASP A 20 -2.63 -25.46 -3.58
CA ASP A 20 -1.53 -26.40 -3.49
C ASP A 20 -0.19 -25.79 -3.95
N ALA A 21 0.93 -26.43 -3.59
CA ALA A 21 2.26 -25.90 -3.87
C ALA A 21 2.57 -25.80 -5.38
N ALA A 22 2.02 -26.71 -6.20
CA ALA A 22 2.23 -26.69 -7.65
C ALA A 22 1.49 -25.51 -8.29
N THR A 23 0.23 -25.31 -7.92
CA THR A 23 -0.59 -24.17 -8.35
C THR A 23 0.01 -22.83 -7.89
N ALA A 24 0.43 -22.71 -6.62
CA ALA A 24 1.08 -21.51 -6.12
C ALA A 24 2.39 -21.18 -6.87
N LYS A 25 3.17 -22.18 -7.22
CA LYS A 25 4.38 -22.02 -8.07
C LYS A 25 4.02 -21.57 -9.48
N GLN A 26 2.97 -22.14 -10.08
CA GLN A 26 2.53 -21.76 -11.42
C GLN A 26 1.99 -20.32 -11.43
N ILE A 27 1.14 -19.93 -10.48
CA ILE A 27 0.67 -18.55 -10.33
C ILE A 27 1.86 -17.60 -10.26
N THR A 28 2.86 -17.89 -9.41
CA THR A 28 4.04 -17.04 -9.26
C THR A 28 4.83 -16.93 -10.56
N LYS A 29 4.97 -18.02 -11.31
CA LYS A 29 5.67 -18.04 -12.60
C LYS A 29 4.97 -17.16 -13.63
N THR A 30 3.64 -17.21 -13.72
CA THR A 30 2.84 -16.42 -14.68
C THR A 30 2.67 -14.96 -14.21
N ALA A 31 2.60 -14.70 -12.91
CA ALA A 31 2.52 -13.35 -12.37
C ALA A 31 3.77 -12.50 -12.65
N LYS A 32 4.96 -13.10 -12.78
CA LYS A 32 6.19 -12.35 -13.04
C LYS A 32 6.18 -11.57 -14.35
N PRO A 33 5.90 -12.17 -15.52
CA PRO A 33 5.76 -11.40 -16.76
C PRO A 33 4.60 -10.42 -16.72
N LYS A 34 3.46 -10.78 -16.11
CA LYS A 34 2.31 -9.86 -15.93
C LYS A 34 2.70 -8.62 -15.11
N TYR A 35 3.43 -8.81 -14.03
CA TYR A 35 3.97 -7.68 -13.24
C TYR A 35 4.85 -6.76 -14.07
N LYS A 36 5.76 -7.32 -14.89
CA LYS A 36 6.61 -6.52 -15.78
C LYS A 36 5.80 -5.75 -16.82
N GLU A 37 4.77 -6.38 -17.38
CA GLU A 37 3.84 -5.74 -18.32
C GLU A 37 3.14 -4.54 -17.68
N ILE A 38 2.62 -4.69 -16.46
CA ILE A 38 1.96 -3.60 -15.72
C ILE A 38 2.94 -2.48 -15.45
N ILE A 39 4.13 -2.78 -14.91
CA ILE A 39 5.15 -1.77 -14.61
C ILE A 39 5.59 -1.00 -15.86
N ALA A 40 5.73 -1.67 -17.00
CA ALA A 40 6.14 -1.03 -18.26
C ALA A 40 5.13 -0.02 -18.81
N LYS A 41 3.88 -0.07 -18.36
CA LYS A 41 2.81 0.87 -18.74
C LYS A 41 2.70 2.06 -17.79
N LEU A 42 3.33 2.00 -16.62
CA LEU A 42 3.32 3.12 -15.68
C LEU A 42 4.18 4.28 -16.21
N PRO A 43 3.73 5.52 -16.05
CA PRO A 43 4.56 6.67 -16.37
C PRO A 43 5.77 6.76 -15.44
N GLU A 44 6.76 7.53 -15.85
CA GLU A 44 7.88 7.86 -14.99
C GLU A 44 7.39 8.68 -13.78
N PHE A 45 7.96 8.35 -12.62
CA PHE A 45 7.76 9.10 -11.38
C PHE A 45 8.94 10.03 -11.18
N GLU A 46 8.71 11.16 -10.55
CA GLU A 46 9.79 12.05 -10.14
C GLU A 46 10.81 11.31 -9.28
N LYS A 47 12.07 11.67 -9.46
CA LYS A 47 13.17 11.05 -8.71
C LYS A 47 12.96 11.26 -7.21
N GLY A 48 12.88 10.16 -6.47
CA GLY A 48 12.67 10.18 -5.02
C GLY A 48 11.20 10.26 -4.59
N ASP A 49 10.26 10.12 -5.53
CA ASP A 49 8.84 10.02 -5.17
C ASP A 49 8.61 8.81 -4.26
N ARG A 50 8.32 9.10 -2.99
CA ARG A 50 8.11 8.07 -1.96
C ARG A 50 6.89 7.18 -2.22
N PHE A 51 5.92 7.64 -3.01
CA PHE A 51 4.70 6.88 -3.33
C PHE A 51 4.90 5.90 -4.50
N GLN A 52 5.99 6.02 -5.25
CA GLN A 52 6.31 5.07 -6.33
C GLN A 52 6.33 3.62 -5.83
N LEU A 53 6.83 3.37 -4.62
CA LEU A 53 6.85 2.01 -4.05
C LEU A 53 5.45 1.45 -3.81
N ASN A 54 4.48 2.29 -3.49
CA ASN A 54 3.10 1.88 -3.27
C ASN A 54 2.46 1.39 -4.58
N ILE A 55 2.67 2.13 -5.69
CA ILE A 55 2.13 1.72 -6.99
C ILE A 55 2.82 0.45 -7.52
N ILE A 56 4.12 0.30 -7.29
CA ILE A 56 4.87 -0.91 -7.65
C ILE A 56 4.37 -2.12 -6.82
N GLY A 57 4.05 -1.92 -5.55
CA GLY A 57 3.42 -2.92 -4.68
C GLY A 57 2.03 -3.32 -5.16
N CYS A 58 1.21 -2.34 -5.53
CA CYS A 58 -0.11 -2.54 -6.12
C CYS A 58 -0.03 -3.35 -7.43
N ALA A 59 0.89 -2.98 -8.33
CA ALA A 59 1.13 -3.71 -9.58
C ALA A 59 1.50 -5.18 -9.32
N MET A 60 2.27 -5.44 -8.27
CA MET A 60 2.62 -6.81 -7.88
C MET A 60 1.41 -7.61 -7.42
N LEU A 61 0.59 -7.05 -6.52
CA LEU A 61 -0.65 -7.69 -6.08
C LEU A 61 -1.59 -7.92 -7.27
N GLY A 62 -1.83 -6.91 -8.10
CA GLY A 62 -2.66 -7.02 -9.30
C GLY A 62 -2.20 -8.14 -10.24
N ALA A 63 -0.89 -8.26 -10.46
CA ALA A 63 -0.33 -9.33 -11.29
C ALA A 63 -0.60 -10.73 -10.71
N PHE A 64 -0.50 -10.90 -9.38
CA PHE A 64 -0.83 -12.17 -8.73
C PHE A 64 -2.32 -12.49 -8.87
N VAL A 65 -3.20 -11.53 -8.54
CA VAL A 65 -4.67 -11.72 -8.62
C VAL A 65 -5.12 -12.08 -10.04
N LEU A 66 -4.59 -11.40 -11.06
CA LEU A 66 -4.91 -11.67 -12.47
C LEU A 66 -4.44 -13.06 -12.95
N CYS A 67 -3.52 -13.68 -12.22
CA CYS A 67 -3.00 -15.02 -12.54
C CYS A 67 -3.60 -16.13 -11.65
N MET A 68 -4.46 -15.78 -10.69
CA MET A 68 -5.16 -16.78 -9.86
C MET A 68 -6.28 -17.45 -10.66
N PRO A 69 -6.46 -18.79 -10.55
CA PRO A 69 -7.57 -19.51 -11.18
C PRO A 69 -8.94 -19.03 -10.71
N GLN A 70 -9.02 -18.62 -9.44
CA GLN A 70 -10.23 -18.07 -8.84
C GLN A 70 -9.91 -16.70 -8.23
N ARG A 71 -10.78 -15.73 -8.49
CA ARG A 71 -10.66 -14.41 -7.92
C ARG A 71 -11.01 -14.45 -6.43
N PRO A 72 -10.11 -14.02 -5.52
CA PRO A 72 -10.46 -13.93 -4.11
C PRO A 72 -11.47 -12.80 -3.87
N ASP A 73 -12.24 -12.89 -2.80
CA ASP A 73 -12.97 -11.74 -2.27
C ASP A 73 -12.04 -10.75 -1.57
N ALA A 74 -12.57 -9.58 -1.19
CA ALA A 74 -11.79 -8.51 -0.59
C ALA A 74 -11.25 -8.88 0.80
N GLU A 75 -11.96 -9.70 1.58
CA GLU A 75 -11.54 -10.12 2.92
C GLU A 75 -10.36 -11.09 2.85
N ALA A 76 -10.47 -12.15 2.06
CA ALA A 76 -9.40 -13.11 1.82
C ALA A 76 -8.17 -12.43 1.21
N LEU A 77 -8.37 -11.48 0.28
CA LEU A 77 -7.28 -10.72 -0.32
C LEU A 77 -6.58 -9.81 0.68
N THR A 78 -7.31 -9.22 1.63
CA THR A 78 -6.74 -8.40 2.71
C THR A 78 -5.76 -9.23 3.53
N VAL A 79 -6.21 -10.37 4.04
CA VAL A 79 -5.36 -11.29 4.83
C VAL A 79 -4.15 -11.77 4.01
N TYR A 80 -4.38 -12.13 2.76
CA TYR A 80 -3.31 -12.56 1.85
C TYR A 80 -2.25 -11.46 1.66
N TYR A 81 -2.69 -10.23 1.34
CA TYR A 81 -1.79 -9.13 1.03
C TYR A 81 -0.99 -8.68 2.25
N GLU A 82 -1.62 -8.56 3.39
CA GLU A 82 -0.96 -8.21 4.64
C GLU A 82 0.14 -9.21 4.99
N ASN A 83 -0.18 -10.51 4.99
CA ASN A 83 0.80 -11.54 5.27
C ASN A 83 1.92 -11.59 4.23
N ALA A 84 1.61 -11.35 2.96
CA ALA A 84 2.61 -11.33 1.89
C ALA A 84 3.57 -10.13 2.00
N GLN A 85 3.08 -8.97 2.47
CA GLN A 85 3.88 -7.76 2.65
C GLN A 85 4.65 -7.73 3.97
N MET A 86 4.07 -8.27 5.06
CA MET A 86 4.64 -8.16 6.42
C MET A 86 5.73 -9.20 6.68
N THR A 87 6.70 -9.28 5.79
CA THR A 87 7.93 -10.08 5.98
C THR A 87 8.73 -9.61 7.20
N PRO A 88 9.65 -10.44 7.76
CA PRO A 88 10.52 -10.01 8.85
C PRO A 88 11.28 -8.70 8.56
N LEU A 89 11.72 -8.53 7.31
CA LEU A 89 12.39 -7.30 6.85
C LEU A 89 11.43 -6.10 6.92
N MET A 90 10.19 -6.24 6.45
CA MET A 90 9.21 -5.17 6.48
C MET A 90 8.82 -4.81 7.92
N LYS A 91 8.60 -5.81 8.78
CA LYS A 91 8.36 -5.57 10.22
C LYS A 91 9.50 -4.82 10.90
N TRP A 92 10.74 -5.19 10.57
CA TRP A 92 11.92 -4.44 11.05
C TRP A 92 11.92 -3.00 10.55
N PHE A 93 11.61 -2.80 9.26
CA PHE A 93 11.53 -1.46 8.66
C PHE A 93 10.44 -0.60 9.33
N CYS A 94 9.24 -1.16 9.57
CA CYS A 94 8.17 -0.46 10.27
C CYS A 94 8.60 -0.03 11.68
N ARG A 95 9.23 -0.92 12.45
CA ARG A 95 9.75 -0.58 13.80
C ARG A 95 10.82 0.51 13.74
N LYS A 96 11.73 0.44 12.76
CA LYS A 96 12.78 1.46 12.60
C LYS A 96 12.18 2.81 12.22
N SER A 97 11.25 2.83 11.27
CA SER A 97 10.54 4.04 10.84
C SER A 97 9.68 4.64 11.96
N GLY A 98 9.03 3.77 12.76
CA GLY A 98 8.23 4.20 13.90
C GLY A 98 8.99 5.07 14.89
N LYS A 99 10.28 4.77 15.16
CA LYS A 99 11.11 5.54 16.09
C LYS A 99 11.30 7.01 15.72
N SER A 100 11.13 7.38 14.46
CA SER A 100 11.25 8.77 13.99
C SER A 100 9.90 9.49 13.91
N LYS A 101 8.77 8.81 14.13
CA LYS A 101 7.44 9.39 14.07
C LYS A 101 7.27 10.54 15.07
N PHE A 102 6.53 11.55 14.66
CA PHE A 102 6.21 12.75 15.45
C PHE A 102 7.40 13.62 15.84
N THR A 103 8.61 13.31 15.38
CA THR A 103 9.75 14.22 15.59
C THR A 103 9.60 15.47 14.70
N PRO A 104 10.22 16.62 15.08
CA PRO A 104 10.19 17.80 14.22
C PRO A 104 10.66 17.53 12.77
N LYS A 105 11.60 16.61 12.60
CA LYS A 105 12.10 16.19 11.28
C LYS A 105 11.03 15.40 10.50
N ASP A 106 10.28 14.52 11.16
CA ASP A 106 9.18 13.77 10.54
C ASP A 106 8.06 14.72 10.08
N ILE A 107 7.65 15.64 10.95
CA ILE A 107 6.63 16.65 10.64
C ILE A 107 7.07 17.54 9.46
N ALA A 108 8.30 18.04 9.48
CA ALA A 108 8.84 18.84 8.39
C ALA A 108 8.87 18.06 7.06
N ALA A 109 9.24 16.77 7.09
CA ALA A 109 9.24 15.90 5.92
C ALA A 109 7.83 15.62 5.39
N MET A 110 6.83 15.51 6.27
CA MET A 110 5.42 15.35 5.87
C MET A 110 4.88 16.61 5.22
N LYS A 111 5.17 17.81 5.78
CA LYS A 111 4.80 19.11 5.19
C LYS A 111 5.43 19.27 3.81
N ALA A 112 6.74 19.06 3.68
CA ALA A 112 7.43 19.14 2.40
C ALA A 112 6.86 18.13 1.37
N THR A 113 6.45 16.94 1.82
CA THR A 113 5.79 15.98 0.94
C THR A 113 4.43 16.49 0.47
N ALA A 114 3.63 17.10 1.34
CA ALA A 114 2.34 17.67 0.98
C ALA A 114 2.50 18.80 -0.04
N ASP A 115 3.47 19.71 0.16
CA ASP A 115 3.77 20.81 -0.77
C ASP A 115 4.14 20.27 -2.17
N LEU A 116 5.01 19.24 -2.25
CA LEU A 116 5.38 18.61 -3.52
C LEU A 116 4.19 17.91 -4.19
N LYS A 117 3.28 17.34 -3.40
CA LYS A 117 2.15 16.56 -3.90
C LYS A 117 0.88 17.37 -4.15
N ALA A 118 0.79 18.60 -3.69
CA ALA A 118 -0.38 19.45 -3.90
C ALA A 118 -0.72 19.65 -5.38
N ALA A 119 0.30 19.76 -6.25
CA ALA A 119 0.15 19.99 -7.68
C ALA A 119 0.56 18.80 -8.57
N ASP A 120 0.80 17.61 -7.99
CA ASP A 120 1.23 16.44 -8.75
C ASP A 120 0.15 16.02 -9.77
N ARG A 121 0.52 16.03 -11.07
CA ARG A 121 -0.39 15.69 -12.18
C ARG A 121 -0.29 14.25 -12.64
N ASN A 122 0.68 13.46 -12.16
CA ASN A 122 0.80 12.05 -12.51
C ASN A 122 -0.45 11.30 -12.02
N PRO A 123 -1.26 10.68 -12.90
CA PRO A 123 -2.49 9.99 -12.50
C PRO A 123 -2.26 8.81 -11.55
N TYR A 124 -1.08 8.19 -11.60
CA TYR A 124 -0.71 7.06 -10.74
C TYR A 124 0.02 7.49 -9.45
N SER A 125 0.05 8.79 -9.17
CA SER A 125 0.57 9.35 -7.94
C SER A 125 -0.56 9.82 -7.03
N TRP A 126 -0.24 10.58 -6.00
CA TRP A 126 -1.17 11.09 -5.00
C TRP A 126 -1.10 12.60 -4.92
N ASN A 127 -2.22 13.25 -4.60
CA ASN A 127 -2.22 14.58 -4.01
C ASN A 127 -2.31 14.43 -2.50
N MET A 128 -1.63 15.27 -1.76
CA MET A 128 -1.58 15.19 -0.31
C MET A 128 -1.75 16.56 0.33
N GLU A 129 -2.60 16.63 1.34
CA GLU A 129 -2.66 17.70 2.32
C GLU A 129 -2.16 17.18 3.66
N PHE A 130 -1.62 18.04 4.50
CA PHE A 130 -1.09 17.64 5.80
C PHE A 130 -1.71 18.47 6.93
N TYR A 131 -2.19 17.79 7.96
CA TYR A 131 -2.83 18.40 9.12
C TYR A 131 -2.23 17.86 10.42
N GLU A 132 -1.80 18.75 11.30
CA GLU A 132 -1.48 18.38 12.68
C GLU A 132 -2.76 18.45 13.52
N TYR A 133 -2.99 17.47 14.40
CA TYR A 133 -4.15 17.51 15.29
C TYR A 133 -3.96 18.60 16.35
N PRO A 134 -5.00 19.46 16.59
CA PRO A 134 -4.89 20.60 17.51
C PRO A 134 -4.56 20.20 18.95
N ASP A 135 -4.93 18.98 19.34
CA ASP A 135 -4.66 18.40 20.66
C ASP A 135 -3.23 17.85 20.83
N GLY A 136 -2.41 17.96 19.79
CA GLY A 136 -1.04 17.43 19.77
C GLY A 136 -0.95 15.90 19.77
N SER A 137 -2.07 15.19 19.59
CA SER A 137 -2.09 13.72 19.61
C SER A 137 -1.41 13.09 18.40
N GLY A 138 -1.19 13.83 17.32
CA GLY A 138 -0.57 13.33 16.11
C GLY A 138 -0.84 14.20 14.89
N TYR A 139 -0.98 13.55 13.71
CA TYR A 139 -1.22 14.23 12.46
C TYR A 139 -1.95 13.34 11.44
N GLU A 140 -2.44 13.94 10.36
CA GLU A 140 -3.15 13.32 9.26
C GLU A 140 -2.54 13.73 7.92
N GLY A 141 -2.32 12.76 7.04
CA GLY A 141 -2.16 12.98 5.60
C GLY A 141 -3.50 12.73 4.92
N ARG A 142 -4.06 13.75 4.27
CA ARG A 142 -5.30 13.65 3.51
C ARG A 142 -5.03 13.58 2.02
N PHE A 143 -5.62 12.59 1.35
CA PHE A 143 -5.37 12.33 -0.06
C PHE A 143 -6.67 12.47 -0.85
N THR A 144 -6.68 13.37 -1.84
CA THR A 144 -7.82 13.61 -2.74
C THR A 144 -7.66 12.89 -4.09
N LYS A 145 -6.48 12.31 -4.35
CA LYS A 145 -6.15 11.46 -5.50
C LYS A 145 -5.34 10.25 -5.02
N CYS A 146 -5.62 9.07 -5.57
CA CYS A 146 -4.93 7.83 -5.22
C CYS A 146 -4.56 7.05 -6.49
N GLY A 147 -3.26 6.90 -6.74
CA GLY A 147 -2.76 6.15 -7.90
C GLY A 147 -3.11 4.66 -7.86
N ILE A 148 -3.25 4.08 -6.65
CA ILE A 148 -3.72 2.69 -6.50
C ILE A 148 -5.14 2.54 -7.04
N CYS A 149 -6.06 3.47 -6.74
CA CYS A 149 -7.41 3.44 -7.26
C CYS A 149 -7.43 3.48 -8.80
N VAL A 150 -6.56 4.29 -9.42
CA VAL A 150 -6.42 4.37 -10.88
C VAL A 150 -5.95 3.03 -11.44
N LEU A 151 -4.84 2.49 -10.93
CA LEU A 151 -4.28 1.23 -11.42
C LEU A 151 -5.24 0.06 -11.23
N MET A 152 -5.86 -0.07 -10.06
CA MET A 152 -6.81 -1.15 -9.79
C MET A 152 -8.04 -1.07 -10.68
N LYS A 153 -8.51 0.12 -11.02
CA LYS A 153 -9.61 0.32 -11.99
C LYS A 153 -9.21 -0.16 -13.38
N GLU A 154 -8.03 0.19 -13.87
CA GLU A 154 -7.53 -0.25 -15.18
C GLU A 154 -7.30 -1.77 -15.26
N LEU A 155 -6.91 -2.38 -14.15
CA LEU A 155 -6.76 -3.83 -14.07
C LEU A 155 -8.10 -4.58 -13.92
N GLY A 156 -9.24 -3.88 -13.80
CA GLY A 156 -10.54 -4.48 -13.53
C GLY A 156 -10.67 -5.07 -12.11
N LEU A 157 -9.89 -4.53 -11.17
CA LEU A 157 -9.78 -5.03 -9.78
C LEU A 157 -10.19 -3.97 -8.75
N TYR A 158 -10.95 -2.94 -9.14
CA TYR A 158 -11.23 -1.79 -8.28
C TYR A 158 -11.93 -2.16 -6.97
N ASP A 159 -12.84 -3.10 -6.98
CA ASP A 159 -13.56 -3.62 -5.83
C ASP A 159 -12.65 -4.31 -4.78
N LEU A 160 -11.45 -4.71 -5.19
CA LEU A 160 -10.41 -5.27 -4.31
C LEU A 160 -9.46 -4.21 -3.72
N THR A 161 -9.60 -2.95 -4.12
CA THR A 161 -8.73 -1.85 -3.63
C THR A 161 -8.75 -1.69 -2.11
N PRO A 162 -9.86 -1.88 -1.38
CA PRO A 162 -9.87 -1.81 0.08
C PRO A 162 -8.85 -2.71 0.77
N ALA A 163 -8.51 -3.87 0.18
CA ALA A 163 -7.49 -4.77 0.71
C ALA A 163 -6.09 -4.11 0.79
N LEU A 164 -5.74 -3.25 -0.19
CA LEU A 164 -4.49 -2.50 -0.15
C LEU A 164 -4.52 -1.38 0.90
N CYS A 165 -5.69 -0.74 1.06
CA CYS A 165 -5.86 0.33 2.05
C CYS A 165 -5.70 -0.19 3.49
N HIS A 166 -6.04 -1.47 3.75
CA HIS A 166 -5.95 -2.05 5.08
C HIS A 166 -4.50 -2.23 5.56
N LEU A 167 -3.54 -2.34 4.65
CA LEU A 167 -2.11 -2.49 4.98
C LEU A 167 -1.57 -1.35 5.86
N ASP A 168 -2.15 -0.15 5.79
CA ASP A 168 -1.74 0.99 6.62
C ASP A 168 -1.92 0.71 8.12
N TYR A 169 -3.01 0.02 8.50
CA TYR A 169 -3.26 -0.42 9.89
C TYR A 169 -2.18 -1.40 10.34
N THR A 170 -1.94 -2.42 9.54
CA THR A 170 -0.96 -3.49 9.82
C THR A 170 0.46 -2.94 9.95
N MET A 171 0.84 -2.00 9.07
CA MET A 171 2.15 -1.34 9.13
C MET A 171 2.28 -0.43 10.36
N SER A 172 1.23 0.31 10.72
CA SER A 172 1.19 1.16 11.91
C SER A 172 1.34 0.31 13.18
N GLU A 173 0.60 -0.78 13.27
CA GLU A 173 0.68 -1.73 14.38
C GLU A 173 2.09 -2.31 14.51
N ALA A 174 2.67 -2.78 13.41
CA ALA A 174 4.04 -3.29 13.38
C ALA A 174 5.10 -2.26 13.75
N GLY A 175 4.83 -0.98 13.51
CA GLY A 175 5.66 0.15 13.93
C GLY A 175 5.65 0.38 15.45
N GLY A 176 4.56 0.05 16.12
CA GLY A 176 4.43 -0.01 17.56
C GLY A 176 4.21 1.33 18.27
N VAL A 177 4.30 2.47 17.59
CA VAL A 177 4.28 3.81 18.21
C VAL A 177 3.06 4.65 17.81
N THR A 178 2.26 4.18 16.85
CA THR A 178 1.10 4.88 16.34
C THR A 178 -0.16 4.03 16.45
N ASN A 179 -1.29 4.68 16.70
CA ASN A 179 -2.62 4.18 16.39
C ASN A 179 -3.03 4.81 15.05
N PHE A 180 -3.19 3.98 14.02
CA PHE A 180 -3.70 4.45 12.73
C PHE A 180 -5.21 4.65 12.82
N VAL A 181 -5.69 5.80 12.38
CA VAL A 181 -7.12 6.15 12.39
C VAL A 181 -7.54 6.61 10.99
N ARG A 182 -8.73 6.16 10.55
CA ARG A 182 -9.28 6.49 9.23
C ARG A 182 -10.80 6.41 9.26
N GLN A 183 -11.44 7.41 8.69
CA GLN A 183 -12.89 7.46 8.51
C GLN A 183 -13.27 7.19 7.05
N TYR A 184 -12.49 7.70 6.10
CA TYR A 184 -12.81 7.63 4.67
C TYR A 184 -11.68 7.03 3.85
N THR A 185 -12.04 6.36 2.76
CA THR A 185 -11.12 6.04 1.66
C THR A 185 -11.76 6.36 0.31
N LEU A 186 -10.95 6.81 -0.64
CA LEU A 186 -11.38 6.95 -2.04
C LEU A 186 -11.81 5.60 -2.62
N ALA A 187 -11.17 4.52 -2.21
CA ALA A 187 -11.49 3.16 -2.64
C ALA A 187 -12.91 2.71 -2.24
N SER A 188 -13.45 3.24 -1.15
CA SER A 188 -14.80 2.96 -0.66
C SER A 188 -15.81 4.08 -0.98
N GLY A 189 -15.47 4.98 -1.92
CA GLY A 189 -16.34 6.08 -2.34
C GLY A 189 -16.35 7.29 -1.41
N GLY A 190 -15.43 7.37 -0.45
CA GLY A 190 -15.27 8.55 0.40
C GLY A 190 -14.74 9.75 -0.37
N PRO A 191 -14.90 10.98 0.17
CA PRO A 191 -14.45 12.21 -0.50
C PRO A 191 -12.92 12.35 -0.56
N TYR A 192 -12.21 11.66 0.32
CA TYR A 192 -10.74 11.60 0.42
C TYR A 192 -10.31 10.35 1.20
N CYS A 193 -9.00 10.09 1.27
CA CYS A 193 -8.44 9.17 2.25
C CYS A 193 -7.82 9.98 3.40
N ASP A 194 -8.30 9.79 4.63
CA ASP A 194 -7.72 10.36 5.83
C ASP A 194 -6.79 9.32 6.49
N CYS A 195 -5.49 9.51 6.28
CA CYS A 195 -4.47 8.66 6.87
C CYS A 195 -3.94 9.31 8.15
N GLY A 196 -4.65 9.09 9.26
CA GLY A 196 -4.33 9.66 10.56
C GLY A 196 -3.42 8.76 11.38
N TYR A 197 -2.44 9.39 12.02
CA TYR A 197 -1.51 8.72 12.95
C TYR A 197 -1.59 9.43 14.29
N LYS A 198 -2.10 8.73 15.32
CA LYS A 198 -2.11 9.20 16.70
C LYS A 198 -1.02 8.50 17.51
N LYS A 199 -0.38 9.23 18.42
CA LYS A 199 0.58 8.65 19.36
C LYS A 199 -0.09 7.54 20.16
N LYS A 200 0.61 6.42 20.35
CA LYS A 200 0.22 5.46 21.39
C LYS A 200 0.52 6.07 22.76
N GLY A 201 -0.43 6.01 23.66
CA GLY A 201 -0.22 6.34 25.05
C GLY A 201 0.72 5.36 25.75
#